data_258b650fd5c2e7093761f252f5abbfcc
#
_entry.id   258b650fd5c2e7093761f252f5abbfcc
#
_cell.length_a   1.000
_cell.length_b   1.000
_cell.length_c   1.000
_cell.angle_alpha   90.00
_cell.angle_beta   90.00
_cell.angle_gamma   90.00
#
_symmetry.space_group_name_H-M   'P 1'
#
loop_
_entity.id
_entity.type
_entity.pdbx_description
1 polymer ?
#
loop_
_entity_poly.entity_id
_entity_poly.type
_entity_poly.pdbx_seq_one_letter_code
_entity_poly.pdbx_strand_id
1 'polypeptide(L)'
;MLYPFIKALLILIASSLPLALSRADERPNIIIILCDDLGYGDLSCYGNTVIRTPNIDQLASEGIRFTSFYSSSPVCSPSRVGLMTGRTPDRAGVYDWIPRGNRMHMSKNEFTMPVMLKKTGYATCMSGKWHCNGLFNQINQPQPGDFGFDHWFATQNNAAPSHKDPENFVRNGKSVGMSKGFCCQIVA
;
A
#
# COMPACT_ATOMS: atom_id res chain seq x y z
N MET A 1 -46.65 13.58 -48.41
CA MET A 1 -46.43 14.65 -47.41
C MET A 1 -46.06 14.17 -46.01
N LEU A 2 -45.68 12.93 -45.81
CA LEU A 2 -45.29 12.37 -44.48
C LEU A 2 -43.77 12.37 -44.16
N TYR A 3 -42.93 12.59 -45.15
CA TYR A 3 -41.46 12.47 -45.05
C TYR A 3 -40.77 13.49 -44.14
N PRO A 4 -41.17 14.79 -44.07
CA PRO A 4 -40.49 15.76 -43.21
C PRO A 4 -40.73 15.50 -41.70
N PHE A 5 -41.90 15.01 -41.32
CA PHE A 5 -42.28 14.77 -39.93
C PHE A 5 -41.52 13.55 -39.33
N ILE A 6 -41.27 12.52 -40.14
CA ILE A 6 -40.52 11.33 -39.72
C ILE A 6 -39.03 11.69 -39.49
N LYS A 7 -38.44 12.54 -40.35
CA LYS A 7 -37.08 13.01 -40.14
C LYS A 7 -36.94 13.90 -38.90
N ALA A 8 -37.89 14.78 -38.65
CA ALA A 8 -37.90 15.61 -37.45
C ALA A 8 -38.07 14.78 -36.15
N LEU A 9 -38.91 13.75 -36.18
CA LEU A 9 -39.12 12.84 -35.06
C LEU A 9 -37.87 11.99 -34.77
N LEU A 10 -37.14 11.51 -35.78
CA LEU A 10 -35.90 10.77 -35.64
C LEU A 10 -34.74 11.63 -35.08
N ILE A 11 -34.69 12.92 -35.45
CA ILE A 11 -33.71 13.86 -34.89
C ILE A 11 -34.05 14.18 -33.43
N LEU A 12 -35.32 14.29 -33.07
CA LEU A 12 -35.73 14.55 -31.68
C LEU A 12 -35.44 13.35 -30.76
N ILE A 13 -35.57 12.11 -31.26
CA ILE A 13 -35.26 10.89 -30.51
C ILE A 13 -33.75 10.73 -30.35
N ALA A 14 -32.95 11.10 -31.36
CA ALA A 14 -31.49 11.05 -31.27
C ALA A 14 -30.92 12.10 -30.28
N SER A 15 -31.58 13.23 -30.07
CA SER A 15 -31.15 14.26 -29.11
C SER A 15 -31.56 13.96 -27.66
N SER A 16 -32.49 13.00 -27.46
CA SER A 16 -32.92 12.58 -26.11
C SER A 16 -32.23 11.31 -25.59
N LEU A 17 -31.27 10.73 -26.36
CA LEU A 17 -30.40 9.73 -25.75
C LEU A 17 -29.52 10.43 -24.72
N PRO A 18 -29.66 10.10 -23.42
CA PRO A 18 -28.68 10.59 -22.46
C PRO A 18 -27.34 10.04 -22.93
N LEU A 19 -26.39 10.92 -23.32
CA LEU A 19 -24.99 10.54 -23.28
C LEU A 19 -24.75 10.11 -21.84
N ALA A 20 -24.74 8.81 -21.60
CA ALA A 20 -24.15 8.24 -20.42
C ALA A 20 -22.65 8.58 -20.54
N LEU A 21 -22.31 9.82 -20.17
CA LEU A 21 -20.94 10.17 -19.80
C LEU A 21 -20.60 9.14 -18.74
N SER A 22 -19.85 8.14 -19.14
CA SER A 22 -19.14 7.28 -18.19
C SER A 22 -18.39 8.22 -17.27
N ARG A 23 -19.00 8.55 -16.12
CA ARG A 23 -18.28 9.22 -15.05
C ARG A 23 -17.13 8.29 -14.75
N ALA A 24 -15.93 8.72 -15.11
CA ALA A 24 -14.73 8.09 -14.59
C ALA A 24 -14.94 7.99 -13.08
N ASP A 25 -14.70 6.82 -12.51
CA ASP A 25 -14.88 6.57 -11.10
C ASP A 25 -14.16 7.68 -10.32
N GLU A 26 -14.93 8.57 -9.66
CA GLU A 26 -14.39 9.75 -8.97
C GLU A 26 -13.58 9.37 -7.71
N ARG A 27 -13.40 8.06 -7.43
CA ARG A 27 -12.64 7.59 -6.29
C ARG A 27 -11.16 7.87 -6.49
N PRO A 28 -10.50 8.57 -5.54
CA PRO A 28 -9.09 8.89 -5.65
C PRO A 28 -8.24 7.63 -5.54
N ASN A 29 -7.09 7.59 -6.22
CA ASN A 29 -6.05 6.63 -5.92
C ASN A 29 -5.47 6.89 -4.53
N ILE A 30 -5.14 5.82 -3.80
CA ILE A 30 -4.59 5.89 -2.45
C ILE A 30 -3.18 5.32 -2.47
N ILE A 31 -2.20 6.15 -2.12
CA ILE A 31 -0.78 5.76 -2.03
C ILE A 31 -0.33 5.97 -0.59
N ILE A 32 0.21 4.92 0.04
CA ILE A 32 0.83 4.97 1.37
C ILE A 32 2.32 4.74 1.21
N ILE A 33 3.12 5.73 1.60
CA ILE A 33 4.58 5.65 1.63
C ILE A 33 4.99 5.54 3.09
N LEU A 34 5.44 4.35 3.50
CA LEU A 34 5.88 4.06 4.86
C LEU A 34 7.40 3.98 4.89
N CYS A 35 8.03 4.95 5.54
CA CYS A 35 9.47 4.94 5.78
C CYS A 35 9.79 4.10 7.02
N ASP A 36 10.77 3.21 6.90
CA ASP A 36 11.25 2.37 8.01
C ASP A 36 12.28 3.16 8.82
N ASP A 37 12.08 3.24 10.13
CA ASP A 37 12.95 3.92 11.10
C ASP A 37 13.20 5.43 10.84
N LEU A 38 12.29 6.12 10.13
CA LEU A 38 12.36 7.56 9.94
C LEU A 38 11.85 8.29 11.20
N GLY A 39 12.70 9.12 11.78
CA GLY A 39 12.37 9.95 12.93
C GLY A 39 11.60 11.23 12.54
N TYR A 40 10.81 11.75 13.47
CA TYR A 40 10.05 13.00 13.28
C TYR A 40 10.97 14.17 12.87
N GLY A 41 12.15 14.27 13.49
CA GLY A 41 13.12 15.33 13.23
C GLY A 41 13.99 15.11 11.98
N ASP A 42 13.78 14.06 11.18
CA ASP A 42 14.63 13.79 10.01
C ASP A 42 14.22 14.55 8.76
N LEU A 43 12.99 15.08 8.72
CA LEU A 43 12.46 15.81 7.58
C LEU A 43 12.62 17.32 7.74
N SER A 44 12.97 18.03 6.64
CA SER A 44 13.11 19.49 6.68
C SER A 44 11.79 20.20 6.98
N CYS A 45 10.66 19.69 6.51
CA CYS A 45 9.33 20.24 6.85
C CYS A 45 8.98 20.13 8.35
N TYR A 46 9.72 19.32 9.12
CA TYR A 46 9.64 19.24 10.59
C TYR A 46 10.82 19.88 11.29
N GLY A 47 11.65 20.66 10.58
CA GLY A 47 12.69 21.49 11.16
C GLY A 47 14.12 20.94 11.05
N ASN A 48 14.34 19.84 10.31
CA ASN A 48 15.71 19.38 10.05
C ASN A 48 16.45 20.37 9.13
N THR A 49 17.62 20.79 9.59
CA THR A 49 18.48 21.72 8.84
C THR A 49 19.63 21.06 8.10
N VAL A 50 19.85 19.76 8.35
CA VAL A 50 20.97 18.98 7.80
C VAL A 50 20.48 18.11 6.63
N ILE A 51 19.39 17.37 6.82
CA ILE A 51 18.81 16.49 5.81
C ILE A 51 17.83 17.30 4.95
N ARG A 52 18.10 17.35 3.65
CA ARG A 52 17.24 18.07 2.70
C ARG A 52 16.23 17.12 2.09
N THR A 53 14.93 17.43 2.24
CA THR A 53 13.81 16.60 1.76
C THR A 53 12.84 17.39 0.87
N PRO A 54 13.32 17.99 -0.25
CA PRO A 54 12.56 18.99 -1.01
C PRO A 54 11.21 18.45 -1.55
N ASN A 55 11.17 17.20 -2.01
CA ASN A 55 9.93 16.61 -2.53
C ASN A 55 8.90 16.33 -1.44
N ILE A 56 9.36 15.90 -0.24
CA ILE A 56 8.48 15.69 0.91
C ILE A 56 8.00 17.03 1.46
N ASP A 57 8.87 18.04 1.48
CA ASP A 57 8.54 19.41 1.92
C ASP A 57 7.48 20.02 0.98
N GLN A 58 7.60 19.81 -0.32
CA GLN A 58 6.59 20.22 -1.29
C GLN A 58 5.25 19.55 -1.01
N LEU A 59 5.25 18.22 -0.84
CA LEU A 59 4.04 17.46 -0.50
C LEU A 59 3.40 17.98 0.79
N ALA A 60 4.21 18.30 1.80
CA ALA A 60 3.74 18.84 3.07
C ALA A 60 3.15 20.26 2.91
N SER A 61 3.64 21.06 1.96
CA SER A 61 3.11 22.41 1.67
C SER A 61 1.81 22.39 0.87
N GLU A 62 1.61 21.37 0.04
CA GLU A 62 0.42 21.20 -0.80
C GLU A 62 -0.71 20.43 -0.10
N GLY A 63 -0.39 19.70 0.98
CA GLY A 63 -1.30 18.83 1.69
C GLY A 63 -1.49 19.20 3.16
N ILE A 64 -1.73 18.18 3.98
CA ILE A 64 -1.90 18.32 5.43
C ILE A 64 -0.69 17.74 6.13
N ARG A 65 -0.05 18.55 6.97
CA ARG A 65 1.05 18.13 7.84
C ARG A 65 0.56 17.93 9.27
N PHE A 66 0.64 16.70 9.76
CA PHE A 66 0.28 16.37 11.14
C PHE A 66 1.48 16.58 12.06
N THR A 67 1.29 17.31 13.15
CA THR A 67 2.34 17.59 14.16
C THR A 67 2.32 16.63 15.35
N SER A 68 1.24 15.85 15.50
CA SER A 68 1.04 14.90 16.59
C SER A 68 0.39 13.61 16.09
N PHE A 69 1.04 12.97 15.13
CA PHE A 69 0.58 11.71 14.55
C PHE A 69 1.66 10.63 14.79
N TYR A 70 1.27 9.55 15.45
CA TYR A 70 2.20 8.52 15.91
C TYR A 70 1.87 7.17 15.32
N SER A 71 2.90 6.33 15.10
CA SER A 71 2.71 4.92 14.78
C SER A 71 2.13 4.18 15.99
N SER A 72 1.44 3.07 15.74
CA SER A 72 0.82 2.25 16.78
C SER A 72 1.81 1.52 17.68
N SER A 73 3.08 1.47 17.30
CA SER A 73 4.19 0.87 18.05
C SER A 73 5.51 1.47 17.60
N PRO A 74 6.53 1.53 18.47
CA PRO A 74 7.89 1.94 18.10
C PRO A 74 8.68 0.85 17.37
N VAL A 75 8.10 -0.35 17.19
CA VAL A 75 8.76 -1.52 16.59
C VAL A 75 8.12 -1.88 15.25
N CYS A 76 8.93 -2.33 14.30
CA CYS A 76 8.55 -2.56 12.90
C CYS A 76 7.30 -3.43 12.72
N SER A 77 7.31 -4.68 13.20
CA SER A 77 6.23 -5.64 12.98
C SER A 77 4.90 -5.19 13.57
N PRO A 78 4.82 -4.82 14.86
CA PRO A 78 3.57 -4.34 15.43
C PRO A 78 3.11 -3.02 14.84
N SER A 79 4.01 -2.09 14.49
CA SER A 79 3.64 -0.84 13.80
C SER A 79 2.95 -1.13 12.45
N ARG A 80 3.49 -2.06 11.65
CA ARG A 80 2.91 -2.44 10.35
C ARG A 80 1.56 -3.13 10.51
N VAL A 81 1.42 -4.00 11.49
CA VAL A 81 0.15 -4.66 11.81
C VAL A 81 -0.90 -3.65 12.24
N GLY A 82 -0.54 -2.67 13.06
CA GLY A 82 -1.44 -1.60 13.44
C GLY A 82 -1.88 -0.72 12.26
N LEU A 83 -0.96 -0.40 11.36
CA LEU A 83 -1.27 0.32 10.11
C LEU A 83 -2.25 -0.48 9.23
N MET A 84 -2.03 -1.78 9.09
CA MET A 84 -2.86 -2.66 8.25
C MET A 84 -4.27 -2.86 8.79
N THR A 85 -4.42 -2.90 10.11
CA THR A 85 -5.67 -3.30 10.78
C THR A 85 -6.44 -2.14 11.41
N GLY A 86 -5.79 -0.99 11.63
CA GLY A 86 -6.34 0.13 12.42
C GLY A 86 -6.56 -0.23 13.89
N ARG A 87 -5.92 -1.30 14.39
CA ARG A 87 -6.07 -1.82 15.75
C ARG A 87 -4.76 -1.80 16.53
N THR A 88 -4.86 -1.87 17.84
CA THR A 88 -3.69 -2.15 18.69
C THR A 88 -3.05 -3.47 18.27
N PRO A 89 -1.74 -3.49 17.94
CA PRO A 89 -1.06 -4.66 17.37
C PRO A 89 -1.17 -5.93 18.22
N ASP A 90 -1.14 -5.80 19.55
CA ASP A 90 -1.29 -6.92 20.49
C ASP A 90 -2.60 -7.70 20.26
N ARG A 91 -3.67 -6.98 19.96
CA ARG A 91 -4.98 -7.58 19.64
C ARG A 91 -5.00 -8.32 18.31
N ALA A 92 -4.10 -7.97 17.41
CA ALA A 92 -3.92 -8.63 16.12
C ALA A 92 -2.87 -9.76 16.18
N GLY A 93 -2.36 -10.09 17.39
CA GLY A 93 -1.44 -11.19 17.62
C GLY A 93 0.05 -10.86 17.42
N VAL A 94 0.40 -9.58 17.29
CA VAL A 94 1.79 -9.14 17.08
C VAL A 94 2.16 -8.07 18.10
N TYR A 95 2.89 -8.50 19.12
CA TYR A 95 3.26 -7.66 20.26
C TYR A 95 4.74 -7.30 20.30
N ASP A 96 5.56 -7.87 19.37
CA ASP A 96 7.00 -7.61 19.29
C ASP A 96 7.51 -7.77 17.85
N TRP A 97 8.78 -7.47 17.66
CA TRP A 97 9.51 -7.70 16.40
C TRP A 97 9.49 -9.18 16.03
N ILE A 98 9.21 -9.48 14.77
CA ILE A 98 9.08 -10.87 14.29
C ILE A 98 10.37 -11.34 13.62
N PRO A 99 11.21 -12.18 14.27
CA PRO A 99 12.37 -12.79 13.62
C PRO A 99 11.96 -13.68 12.45
N ARG A 100 12.85 -13.81 11.48
CA ARG A 100 12.67 -14.82 10.41
C ARG A 100 12.58 -16.22 11.05
N GLY A 101 11.61 -17.00 10.60
CA GLY A 101 11.36 -18.35 11.14
C GLY A 101 10.47 -18.38 12.37
N ASN A 102 10.05 -17.22 12.93
CA ASN A 102 9.22 -17.16 14.11
C ASN A 102 7.77 -17.59 13.81
N ARG A 103 7.08 -18.12 14.83
CA ARG A 103 5.67 -18.51 14.73
C ARG A 103 4.70 -17.34 14.86
N MET A 104 5.14 -16.21 15.40
CA MET A 104 4.32 -15.00 15.52
C MET A 104 3.97 -14.46 14.14
N HIS A 105 2.72 -14.10 13.94
CA HIS A 105 2.22 -13.48 12.73
C HIS A 105 0.91 -12.74 13.01
N MET A 106 0.57 -11.80 12.14
CA MET A 106 -0.75 -11.16 12.15
C MET A 106 -1.84 -12.21 11.98
N SER A 107 -2.87 -12.14 12.81
CA SER A 107 -3.99 -13.09 12.76
C SER A 107 -4.66 -13.09 11.38
N LYS A 108 -4.92 -14.27 10.82
CA LYS A 108 -5.59 -14.42 9.53
C LYS A 108 -7.00 -13.84 9.49
N ASN A 109 -7.64 -13.71 10.65
CA ASN A 109 -9.00 -13.19 10.78
C ASN A 109 -9.08 -11.66 10.85
N GLU A 110 -7.95 -10.97 10.74
CA GLU A 110 -7.94 -9.52 10.75
C GLU A 110 -8.56 -8.94 9.48
N PHE A 111 -9.45 -7.97 9.69
CA PHE A 111 -9.99 -7.15 8.60
C PHE A 111 -9.04 -6.01 8.31
N THR A 112 -8.30 -6.12 7.21
CA THR A 112 -7.24 -5.19 6.85
C THR A 112 -7.70 -4.10 5.89
N MET A 113 -6.94 -3.01 5.82
CA MET A 113 -7.17 -1.91 4.89
C MET A 113 -7.27 -2.37 3.42
N PRO A 114 -6.39 -3.23 2.88
CA PRO A 114 -6.54 -3.73 1.51
C PRO A 114 -7.82 -4.54 1.30
N VAL A 115 -8.23 -5.37 2.27
CA VAL A 115 -9.51 -6.10 2.19
C VAL A 115 -10.69 -5.13 2.13
N MET A 116 -10.66 -4.05 2.93
CA MET A 116 -11.68 -3.00 2.89
C MET A 116 -11.74 -2.31 1.53
N LEU A 117 -10.60 -1.92 0.99
CA LEU A 117 -10.49 -1.24 -0.29
C LEU A 117 -10.95 -2.14 -1.46
N LYS A 118 -10.60 -3.42 -1.45
CA LYS A 118 -11.11 -4.39 -2.45
C LYS A 118 -12.63 -4.49 -2.44
N LYS A 119 -13.27 -4.47 -1.27
CA LYS A 119 -14.74 -4.50 -1.20
C LYS A 119 -15.40 -3.28 -1.82
N THR A 120 -14.66 -2.19 -1.97
CA THR A 120 -15.11 -0.97 -2.64
C THR A 120 -14.60 -0.86 -4.08
N GLY A 121 -13.98 -1.91 -4.63
CA GLY A 121 -13.60 -2.01 -6.04
C GLY A 121 -12.19 -1.50 -6.36
N TYR A 122 -11.34 -1.25 -5.36
CA TYR A 122 -9.94 -0.92 -5.61
C TYR A 122 -9.13 -2.17 -5.96
N ALA A 123 -8.21 -2.04 -6.91
CA ALA A 123 -7.07 -2.93 -7.02
C ALA A 123 -6.03 -2.56 -5.96
N THR A 124 -5.36 -3.55 -5.37
CA THR A 124 -4.47 -3.35 -4.24
C THR A 124 -3.08 -3.90 -4.52
N CYS A 125 -2.07 -3.11 -4.20
CA CYS A 125 -0.68 -3.47 -4.40
C CYS A 125 0.17 -3.14 -3.16
N MET A 126 1.21 -3.92 -2.92
CA MET A 126 2.23 -3.67 -1.90
C MET A 126 3.61 -3.89 -2.49
N SER A 127 4.54 -2.97 -2.21
CA SER A 127 5.96 -3.12 -2.54
C SER A 127 6.84 -2.82 -1.33
N GLY A 128 7.89 -3.63 -1.11
CA GLY A 128 8.87 -3.44 -0.05
C GLY A 128 8.77 -4.41 1.13
N LYS A 129 8.99 -3.91 2.35
CA LYS A 129 9.04 -4.74 3.57
C LYS A 129 7.64 -5.11 4.07
N TRP A 130 7.38 -6.43 4.19
CA TRP A 130 6.12 -6.95 4.74
C TRP A 130 6.12 -6.97 6.27
N HIS A 131 6.93 -7.75 6.86
CA HIS A 131 7.22 -7.91 8.30
C HIS A 131 6.01 -8.15 9.22
N CYS A 132 4.93 -8.73 8.71
CA CYS A 132 3.75 -9.11 9.51
C CYS A 132 3.69 -10.62 9.79
N ASN A 133 4.72 -11.37 9.42
CA ASN A 133 4.89 -12.80 9.72
C ASN A 133 6.37 -13.20 9.77
N GLY A 134 6.66 -14.35 10.38
CA GLY A 134 8.03 -14.91 10.45
C GLY A 134 8.32 -15.92 9.36
N LEU A 135 7.30 -16.65 8.87
CA LEU A 135 7.41 -17.66 7.81
C LEU A 135 6.93 -17.07 6.47
N PHE A 136 7.68 -16.07 5.99
CA PHE A 136 7.37 -15.41 4.75
C PHE A 136 7.55 -16.33 3.54
N ASN A 137 6.64 -16.26 2.59
CA ASN A 137 6.56 -17.12 1.42
C ASN A 137 6.45 -18.61 1.75
N GLN A 138 5.80 -18.95 2.88
CA GLN A 138 5.54 -20.32 3.30
C GLN A 138 4.04 -20.51 3.59
N ILE A 139 3.52 -21.71 3.30
CA ILE A 139 2.10 -22.04 3.45
C ILE A 139 1.60 -22.02 4.91
N ASN A 140 2.51 -22.11 5.87
CA ASN A 140 2.16 -22.27 7.28
C ASN A 140 1.76 -20.96 7.99
N GLN A 141 1.93 -19.81 7.33
CA GLN A 141 1.50 -18.51 7.84
C GLN A 141 0.86 -17.68 6.73
N PRO A 142 -0.08 -16.78 7.08
CA PRO A 142 -0.70 -15.89 6.10
C PRO A 142 0.32 -14.99 5.41
N GLN A 143 0.14 -14.78 4.12
CA GLN A 143 0.99 -13.97 3.24
C GLN A 143 0.26 -12.67 2.84
N PRO A 144 0.92 -11.69 2.19
CA PRO A 144 0.28 -10.43 1.81
C PRO A 144 -1.03 -10.61 1.03
N GLY A 145 -1.10 -11.62 0.14
CA GLY A 145 -2.32 -11.93 -0.62
C GLY A 145 -3.50 -12.36 0.25
N ASP A 146 -3.26 -13.05 1.38
CA ASP A 146 -4.30 -13.45 2.34
C ASP A 146 -4.93 -12.24 3.05
N PHE A 147 -4.24 -11.11 3.06
CA PHE A 147 -4.66 -9.84 3.66
C PHE A 147 -5.16 -8.82 2.65
N GLY A 148 -5.47 -9.27 1.42
CA GLY A 148 -6.18 -8.47 0.44
C GLY A 148 -5.32 -7.79 -0.62
N PHE A 149 -4.01 -8.00 -0.67
CA PHE A 149 -3.21 -7.48 -1.77
C PHE A 149 -3.35 -8.37 -3.03
N ASP A 150 -3.77 -7.77 -4.14
CA ASP A 150 -3.86 -8.44 -5.45
C ASP A 150 -2.47 -8.70 -6.02
N HIS A 151 -1.57 -7.73 -5.81
CA HIS A 151 -0.17 -7.82 -6.19
C HIS A 151 0.73 -7.46 -5.02
N TRP A 152 1.84 -8.18 -4.88
CA TRP A 152 2.85 -7.84 -3.91
C TRP A 152 4.25 -8.23 -4.37
N PHE A 153 5.20 -7.35 -4.07
CA PHE A 153 6.61 -7.54 -4.32
C PHE A 153 7.36 -7.17 -3.04
N ALA A 154 7.75 -8.16 -2.26
CA ALA A 154 8.13 -7.90 -0.87
C ALA A 154 9.25 -8.80 -0.36
N THR A 155 9.87 -8.35 0.75
CA THR A 155 10.72 -9.15 1.62
C THR A 155 10.02 -9.38 2.96
N GLN A 156 10.46 -10.39 3.72
CA GLN A 156 9.97 -10.59 5.09
C GLN A 156 10.32 -9.39 5.97
N ASN A 157 11.59 -9.01 6.02
CA ASN A 157 12.15 -7.91 6.76
C ASN A 157 13.02 -7.06 5.81
N ASN A 158 14.32 -6.89 6.08
CA ASN A 158 15.21 -6.12 5.23
C ASN A 158 15.59 -6.87 3.96
N ALA A 159 15.98 -6.12 2.94
CA ALA A 159 16.63 -6.65 1.76
C ALA A 159 17.94 -7.37 2.14
N ALA A 160 18.16 -8.57 1.62
CA ALA A 160 19.29 -9.42 1.97
C ALA A 160 19.90 -10.07 0.71
N PRO A 161 21.20 -10.37 0.68
CA PRO A 161 22.19 -10.18 1.77
C PRO A 161 22.54 -8.71 2.04
N SER A 162 22.15 -7.80 1.13
CA SER A 162 22.44 -6.37 1.18
C SER A 162 21.26 -5.59 0.58
N HIS A 163 21.20 -4.28 0.85
CA HIS A 163 20.28 -3.38 0.15
C HIS A 163 20.66 -3.14 -1.32
N LYS A 164 21.89 -3.47 -1.70
CA LYS A 164 22.33 -3.53 -3.09
C LYS A 164 22.32 -4.98 -3.55
N ASP A 165 21.74 -5.22 -4.71
CA ASP A 165 21.61 -6.53 -5.36
C ASP A 165 20.97 -7.59 -4.44
N PRO A 166 19.80 -7.33 -3.86
CA PRO A 166 19.14 -8.25 -2.94
C PRO A 166 18.63 -9.51 -3.65
N GLU A 167 18.55 -10.62 -2.89
CA GLU A 167 18.15 -11.94 -3.39
C GLU A 167 16.84 -12.45 -2.77
N ASN A 168 16.32 -11.78 -1.74
CA ASN A 168 15.23 -12.28 -0.91
C ASN A 168 13.84 -11.69 -1.22
N PHE A 169 13.71 -11.01 -2.37
CA PHE A 169 12.39 -10.54 -2.81
C PHE A 169 11.54 -11.66 -3.37
N VAL A 170 10.24 -11.54 -3.11
CA VAL A 170 9.20 -12.45 -3.58
C VAL A 170 8.11 -11.64 -4.27
N ARG A 171 7.67 -12.09 -5.44
CA ARG A 171 6.56 -11.50 -6.17
C ARG A 171 5.41 -12.50 -6.23
N ASN A 172 4.29 -12.17 -5.57
CA ASN A 172 3.08 -13.02 -5.57
C ASN A 172 3.37 -14.50 -5.29
N GLY A 173 4.16 -14.79 -4.26
CA GLY A 173 4.52 -16.15 -3.87
C GLY A 173 5.70 -16.77 -4.61
N LYS A 174 6.28 -16.11 -5.61
CA LYS A 174 7.43 -16.60 -6.37
C LYS A 174 8.68 -15.83 -6.02
N SER A 175 9.75 -16.52 -5.59
CA SER A 175 11.06 -15.90 -5.41
C SER A 175 11.56 -15.37 -6.76
N VAL A 176 12.09 -14.13 -6.75
CA VAL A 176 12.61 -13.50 -7.98
C VAL A 176 14.14 -13.66 -8.12
N GLY A 177 14.82 -14.21 -7.10
CA GLY A 177 16.27 -14.30 -7.08
C GLY A 177 16.95 -12.93 -6.97
N MET A 178 18.21 -12.86 -7.40
CA MET A 178 19.00 -11.62 -7.35
C MET A 178 18.39 -10.54 -8.24
N SER A 179 18.10 -9.40 -7.64
CA SER A 179 17.65 -8.19 -8.33
C SER A 179 18.77 -7.16 -8.34
N LYS A 180 19.26 -6.77 -9.53
CA LYS A 180 20.35 -5.80 -9.66
C LYS A 180 19.91 -4.39 -9.30
N GLY A 181 20.74 -3.69 -8.54
CA GLY A 181 20.50 -2.31 -8.09
C GLY A 181 20.17 -2.19 -6.61
N PHE A 182 19.92 -0.97 -6.16
CA PHE A 182 19.49 -0.74 -4.77
C PHE A 182 18.01 -1.05 -4.58
N CYS A 183 17.65 -1.60 -3.44
CA CYS A 183 16.27 -2.01 -3.14
C CYS A 183 15.26 -0.85 -3.27
N CYS A 184 15.62 0.39 -2.99
CA CYS A 184 14.77 1.56 -3.20
C CYS A 184 14.43 1.82 -4.68
N GLN A 185 15.30 1.44 -5.60
CA GLN A 185 15.07 1.52 -7.05
C GLN A 185 14.29 0.31 -7.58
N ILE A 186 14.41 -0.83 -6.91
CA ILE A 186 13.78 -2.10 -7.30
C ILE A 186 12.31 -2.13 -6.90
N VAL A 187 11.95 -1.48 -5.80
CA VAL A 187 10.58 -1.46 -5.25
C VAL A 187 9.75 -0.27 -5.72
N ALA A 188 10.39 0.74 -6.32
CA ALA A 188 9.71 1.88 -6.93
C ALA A 188 9.17 1.51 -8.31
#